data_fe8fa63b2b4837787d1fb4020c3f3979
#
_entry.id   fe8fa63b2b4837787d1fb4020c3f3979
#
_cell.length_a   1.000
_cell.length_b   1.000
_cell.length_c   1.000
_cell.angle_alpha   90.00
_cell.angle_beta   90.00
_cell.angle_gamma   90.00
#
_symmetry.space_group_name_H-M   'P 1'
#
loop_
_entity.id
_entity.type
_entity.pdbx_description
1 polymer ?
#
loop_
_entity_poly.entity_id
_entity_poly.type
_entity_poly.pdbx_seq_one_letter_code
_entity_poly.pdbx_strand_id
1 'polypeptide(L)'
;MGVLLGLEGEATDAEVVRAVLAGDVERYAVLVRRYRDRYARYASRMLGSRDVAEDAVQDALVRAFDRLADCREPDKFAGWLFLILRNRCFAERRRHRREGRLPEDAAEALAAPDRSDGAMERREQARELELALGQLTPEQREAFVLKHVAGMPYEEIAQLTGATVASLKMRMHRAYDRLRELMKEYR
;
A
#
# COMPACT_ATOMS: atom_id res chain seq x y z
N MET A 1 45.33 -7.81 12.50
CA MET A 1 45.05 -6.98 13.65
C MET A 1 43.72 -6.31 13.43
N GLY A 2 42.68 -6.89 14.00
CA GLY A 2 41.39 -6.39 14.41
C GLY A 2 40.55 -5.60 13.38
N VAL A 3 39.80 -6.30 12.52
CA VAL A 3 38.63 -5.73 11.85
C VAL A 3 37.52 -5.63 12.89
N LEU A 4 37.33 -4.44 13.46
CA LEU A 4 36.08 -4.07 14.12
C LEU A 4 35.02 -3.91 13.03
N LEU A 5 34.32 -5.00 12.72
CA LEU A 5 33.00 -4.93 12.07
C LEU A 5 32.06 -4.25 13.07
N GLY A 6 32.01 -2.92 12.99
CA GLY A 6 31.04 -2.11 13.66
C GLY A 6 29.64 -2.55 13.20
N LEU A 7 28.78 -2.81 14.17
CA LEU A 7 27.33 -2.80 13.99
C LEU A 7 26.95 -1.37 13.54
N GLU A 8 27.04 -1.11 12.23
CA GLU A 8 26.43 0.08 11.64
C GLU A 8 24.93 -0.10 11.81
N GLY A 9 24.35 0.56 12.80
CA GLY A 9 22.92 0.70 12.93
C GLY A 9 22.39 1.21 11.58
N GLU A 10 21.34 0.57 11.05
CA GLU A 10 20.78 0.97 9.76
C GLU A 10 20.51 2.48 9.77
N ALA A 11 21.08 3.19 8.79
CA ALA A 11 20.90 4.63 8.66
C ALA A 11 19.40 5.00 8.66
N THR A 12 19.05 6.06 9.37
CA THR A 12 17.68 6.57 9.39
C THR A 12 17.26 7.09 8.02
N ASP A 13 15.95 7.16 7.74
CA ASP A 13 15.45 7.76 6.50
C ASP A 13 16.00 9.17 6.28
N ALA A 14 16.06 9.96 7.36
CA ALA A 14 16.57 11.33 7.30
C ALA A 14 18.04 11.41 6.92
N GLU A 15 18.87 10.52 7.44
CA GLU A 15 20.29 10.44 7.07
C GLU A 15 20.46 10.05 5.60
N VAL A 16 19.68 9.06 5.14
CA VAL A 16 19.72 8.63 3.74
C VAL A 16 19.24 9.75 2.81
N VAL A 17 18.12 10.40 3.11
CA VAL A 17 17.59 11.53 2.31
C VAL A 17 18.60 12.65 2.21
N ARG A 18 19.22 13.05 3.34
CA ARG A 18 20.25 14.11 3.33
C ARG A 18 21.49 13.72 2.50
N ALA A 19 21.92 12.46 2.58
CA ALA A 19 23.06 11.98 1.80
C ALA A 19 22.76 12.00 0.29
N VAL A 20 21.58 11.55 -0.12
CA VAL A 20 21.13 11.61 -1.52
C VAL A 20 21.09 13.06 -2.03
N LEU A 21 20.53 13.98 -1.24
CA LEU A 21 20.48 15.41 -1.59
C LEU A 21 21.88 16.06 -1.63
N ALA A 22 22.85 15.51 -0.89
CA ALA A 22 24.26 15.93 -0.92
C ALA A 22 25.05 15.32 -2.10
N GLY A 23 24.43 14.49 -2.95
CA GLY A 23 25.02 13.91 -4.15
C GLY A 23 25.33 12.41 -4.08
N ASP A 24 25.15 11.75 -2.94
CA ASP A 24 25.30 10.29 -2.81
C ASP A 24 24.02 9.58 -3.27
N VAL A 25 23.79 9.63 -4.58
CA VAL A 25 22.55 9.15 -5.23
C VAL A 25 22.32 7.65 -5.00
N GLU A 26 23.40 6.87 -4.89
CA GLU A 26 23.32 5.41 -4.73
C GLU A 26 22.64 5.02 -3.42
N ARG A 27 22.72 5.85 -2.40
CA ARG A 27 22.03 5.62 -1.12
C ARG A 27 20.51 5.57 -1.25
N TYR A 28 19.91 6.13 -2.31
CA TYR A 28 18.48 6.01 -2.52
C TYR A 28 18.00 4.55 -2.57
N ALA A 29 18.86 3.63 -3.03
CA ALA A 29 18.58 2.20 -3.02
C ALA A 29 18.25 1.64 -1.62
N VAL A 30 18.70 2.27 -0.54
CA VAL A 30 18.33 1.88 0.84
C VAL A 30 16.84 2.13 1.07
N LEU A 31 16.33 3.31 0.68
CA LEU A 31 14.92 3.65 0.80
C LEU A 31 14.05 2.75 -0.09
N VAL A 32 14.50 2.48 -1.32
CA VAL A 32 13.81 1.56 -2.23
C VAL A 32 13.65 0.19 -1.57
N ARG A 33 14.72 -0.43 -1.06
CA ARG A 33 14.65 -1.74 -0.39
C ARG A 33 13.77 -1.74 0.84
N ARG A 34 13.78 -0.65 1.62
CA ARG A 34 13.02 -0.51 2.87
C ARG A 34 11.52 -0.45 2.63
N TYR A 35 11.07 0.21 1.56
CA TYR A 35 9.66 0.52 1.34
C TYR A 35 8.98 -0.28 0.23
N ARG A 36 9.73 -0.80 -0.76
CA ARG A 36 9.17 -1.47 -1.94
C ARG A 36 8.16 -2.55 -1.59
N ASP A 37 8.54 -3.53 -0.78
CA ASP A 37 7.69 -4.69 -0.50
C ASP A 37 6.46 -4.33 0.35
N ARG A 38 6.65 -3.44 1.33
CA ARG A 38 5.54 -2.94 2.16
C ARG A 38 4.51 -2.21 1.30
N TYR A 39 4.98 -1.37 0.40
CA TYR A 39 4.12 -0.56 -0.46
C TYR A 39 3.52 -1.36 -1.62
N ALA A 40 4.21 -2.39 -2.11
CA ALA A 40 3.66 -3.33 -3.07
C ALA A 40 2.45 -4.09 -2.49
N ARG A 41 2.53 -4.53 -1.23
CA ARG A 41 1.37 -5.13 -0.54
C ARG A 41 0.17 -4.18 -0.44
N TYR A 42 0.41 -2.92 -0.06
CA TYR A 42 -0.65 -1.91 -0.03
C TYR A 42 -1.24 -1.68 -1.42
N ALA A 43 -0.39 -1.44 -2.43
CA ALA A 43 -0.83 -1.16 -3.79
C ALA A 43 -1.60 -2.34 -4.41
N SER A 44 -1.14 -3.59 -4.22
CA SER A 44 -1.87 -4.79 -4.67
C SER A 44 -3.26 -4.87 -4.08
N ARG A 45 -3.40 -4.59 -2.78
CA ARG A 45 -4.71 -4.56 -2.12
C ARG A 45 -5.59 -3.41 -2.59
N MET A 46 -4.99 -2.28 -2.96
CA MET A 46 -5.74 -1.14 -3.50
C MET A 46 -6.16 -1.35 -4.95
N LEU A 47 -5.33 -1.96 -5.78
CA LEU A 47 -5.52 -2.04 -7.23
C LEU A 47 -6.10 -3.39 -7.68
N GLY A 48 -5.94 -4.45 -6.89
CA GLY A 48 -6.45 -5.79 -7.21
C GLY A 48 -5.64 -6.50 -8.32
N SER A 49 -4.51 -5.94 -8.75
CA SER A 49 -3.58 -6.55 -9.70
C SER A 49 -2.17 -6.33 -9.20
N ARG A 50 -1.36 -7.39 -9.26
CA ARG A 50 0.04 -7.34 -8.82
C ARG A 50 0.90 -6.51 -9.77
N ASP A 51 0.74 -6.70 -11.06
CA ASP A 51 1.54 -6.01 -12.07
C ASP A 51 1.27 -4.50 -12.03
N VAL A 52 0.00 -4.11 -11.98
CA VAL A 52 -0.39 -2.69 -11.85
C VAL A 52 0.10 -2.09 -10.53
N ALA A 53 0.16 -2.89 -9.47
CA ALA A 53 0.68 -2.46 -8.18
C ALA A 53 2.20 -2.27 -8.20
N GLU A 54 2.94 -3.16 -8.83
CA GLU A 54 4.39 -3.05 -8.98
C GLU A 54 4.74 -1.80 -9.80
N ASP A 55 4.04 -1.56 -10.91
CA ASP A 55 4.19 -0.33 -11.71
C ASP A 55 3.88 0.93 -10.91
N ALA A 56 2.80 0.91 -10.11
CA ALA A 56 2.44 2.05 -9.27
C ALA A 56 3.49 2.35 -8.20
N VAL A 57 4.09 1.32 -7.60
CA VAL A 57 5.17 1.48 -6.60
C VAL A 57 6.44 2.00 -7.26
N GLN A 58 6.82 1.45 -8.42
CA GLN A 58 7.98 1.91 -9.15
C GLN A 58 7.84 3.38 -9.55
N ASP A 59 6.68 3.76 -10.13
CA ASP A 59 6.37 5.14 -10.49
C ASP A 59 6.42 6.08 -9.27
N ALA A 60 5.89 5.63 -8.12
CA ALA A 60 5.94 6.42 -6.89
C ALA A 60 7.37 6.61 -6.37
N LEU A 61 8.22 5.58 -6.42
CA LEU A 61 9.62 5.66 -6.00
C LEU A 61 10.43 6.56 -6.92
N VAL A 62 10.23 6.49 -8.24
CA VAL A 62 10.88 7.38 -9.22
C VAL A 62 10.47 8.83 -8.97
N ARG A 63 9.17 9.10 -8.83
CA ARG A 63 8.67 10.46 -8.53
C ARG A 63 9.16 11.00 -7.19
N ALA A 64 9.30 10.12 -6.19
CA ALA A 64 9.86 10.51 -4.90
C ALA A 64 11.34 10.87 -5.02
N PHE A 65 12.09 10.16 -5.84
CA PHE A 65 13.48 10.50 -6.15
C PHE A 65 13.59 11.86 -6.85
N ASP A 66 12.83 12.07 -7.93
CA ASP A 66 12.83 13.31 -8.70
C ASP A 66 12.44 14.53 -7.88
N ARG A 67 11.61 14.32 -6.85
CA ARG A 67 11.08 15.36 -5.98
C ARG A 67 11.61 15.30 -4.56
N LEU A 68 12.75 14.65 -4.34
CA LEU A 68 13.27 14.41 -3.00
C LEU A 68 13.54 15.70 -2.22
N ALA A 69 13.91 16.77 -2.93
CA ALA A 69 14.09 18.11 -2.36
C ALA A 69 12.79 18.71 -1.80
N ASP A 70 11.60 18.25 -2.25
CA ASP A 70 10.31 18.67 -1.72
C ASP A 70 9.98 18.03 -0.37
N CYS A 71 10.71 16.98 0.04
CA CYS A 71 10.55 16.34 1.34
C CYS A 71 11.16 17.21 2.45
N ARG A 72 10.41 18.23 2.88
CA ARG A 72 10.89 19.23 3.88
C ARG A 72 11.22 18.64 5.23
N GLU A 73 10.60 17.53 5.59
CA GLU A 73 10.79 16.80 6.85
C GLU A 73 11.32 15.38 6.55
N PRO A 74 12.64 15.19 6.38
CA PRO A 74 13.22 13.88 6.04
C PRO A 74 12.87 12.76 7.03
N ASP A 75 12.64 13.09 8.29
CA ASP A 75 12.19 12.14 9.32
C ASP A 75 10.78 11.60 9.04
N LYS A 76 9.99 12.29 8.21
CA LYS A 76 8.65 11.88 7.77
C LYS A 76 8.64 11.32 6.34
N PHE A 77 9.79 10.94 5.80
CA PHE A 77 9.92 10.44 4.43
C PHE A 77 8.94 9.31 4.12
N ALA A 78 8.78 8.34 5.02
CA ALA A 78 7.83 7.23 4.86
C ALA A 78 6.40 7.70 4.56
N GLY A 79 5.89 8.65 5.35
CA GLY A 79 4.56 9.22 5.16
C GLY A 79 4.46 10.02 3.85
N TRP A 80 5.48 10.79 3.52
CA TRP A 80 5.53 11.58 2.30
C TRP A 80 5.56 10.69 1.04
N LEU A 81 6.38 9.65 1.00
CA LEU A 81 6.41 8.65 -0.08
C LEU A 81 5.08 7.90 -0.18
N PHE A 82 4.48 7.54 0.99
CA PHE A 82 3.17 6.89 1.00
C PHE A 82 2.11 7.75 0.33
N LEU A 83 2.08 9.07 0.56
CA LEU A 83 1.12 9.97 -0.07
C LEU A 83 1.29 10.01 -1.60
N ILE A 84 2.52 9.94 -2.12
CA ILE A 84 2.78 9.86 -3.56
C ILE A 84 2.16 8.57 -4.12
N LEU A 85 2.45 7.42 -3.50
CA LEU A 85 1.90 6.13 -3.91
C LEU A 85 0.37 6.09 -3.80
N ARG A 86 -0.18 6.58 -2.69
CA ARG A 86 -1.62 6.68 -2.46
C ARG A 86 -2.32 7.42 -3.60
N ASN A 87 -1.80 8.58 -3.94
CA ASN A 87 -2.37 9.40 -5.01
C ASN A 87 -2.31 8.66 -6.36
N ARG A 88 -1.24 7.90 -6.62
CA ARG A 88 -1.11 7.07 -7.82
C ARG A 88 -2.16 5.94 -7.84
N CYS A 89 -2.33 5.22 -6.73
CA CYS A 89 -3.35 4.19 -6.62
C CYS A 89 -4.77 4.73 -6.82
N PHE A 90 -5.08 5.89 -6.25
CA PHE A 90 -6.39 6.53 -6.43
C PHE A 90 -6.63 6.98 -7.87
N ALA A 91 -5.62 7.50 -8.55
CA ALA A 91 -5.70 7.87 -9.96
C ALA A 91 -5.98 6.64 -10.83
N GLU A 92 -5.27 5.54 -10.59
CA GLU A 92 -5.42 4.28 -11.31
C GLU A 92 -6.82 3.66 -11.11
N ARG A 93 -7.31 3.60 -9.87
CA ARG A 93 -8.68 3.14 -9.61
C ARG A 93 -9.75 4.00 -10.30
N ARG A 94 -9.57 5.31 -10.33
CA ARG A 94 -10.50 6.19 -11.07
C ARG A 94 -10.48 5.90 -12.57
N ARG A 95 -9.30 5.60 -13.12
CA ARG A 95 -9.14 5.21 -14.53
C ARG A 95 -9.88 3.91 -14.82
N HIS A 96 -9.62 2.83 -14.06
CA HIS A 96 -10.25 1.53 -14.24
C HIS A 96 -11.78 1.62 -14.13
N ARG A 97 -12.28 2.43 -13.19
CA ARG A 97 -13.74 2.64 -13.04
C ARG A 97 -14.38 3.30 -14.26
N ARG A 98 -13.68 4.24 -14.90
CA ARG A 98 -14.16 4.90 -16.14
C ARG A 98 -14.14 3.95 -17.34
N GLU A 99 -13.18 3.05 -17.39
CA GLU A 99 -13.01 2.07 -18.46
C GLU A 99 -13.90 0.83 -18.29
N GLY A 100 -14.68 0.75 -17.19
CA GLY A 100 -15.54 -0.41 -16.88
C GLY A 100 -14.76 -1.69 -16.61
N ARG A 101 -13.45 -1.60 -16.38
CA ARG A 101 -12.59 -2.74 -16.07
C ARG A 101 -12.71 -3.08 -14.59
N LEU A 102 -13.31 -4.24 -14.31
CA LEU A 102 -13.12 -4.91 -13.02
C LEU A 102 -11.70 -5.54 -13.02
N PRO A 103 -10.99 -5.57 -11.89
CA PRO A 103 -9.70 -6.25 -11.80
C PRO A 103 -9.90 -7.74 -12.04
N GLU A 104 -9.51 -8.25 -13.22
CA GLU A 104 -9.63 -9.68 -13.58
C GLU A 104 -8.65 -10.55 -12.77
N ASP A 105 -7.57 -9.97 -12.23
CA ASP A 105 -6.49 -10.70 -11.56
C ASP A 105 -6.52 -10.62 -10.03
N ALA A 106 -7.65 -10.22 -9.44
CA ALA A 106 -7.77 -10.00 -8.00
C ALA A 106 -7.50 -11.26 -7.15
N ALA A 107 -7.63 -12.45 -7.73
CA ALA A 107 -7.47 -13.72 -7.03
C ALA A 107 -6.00 -14.09 -6.76
N GLU A 108 -5.08 -13.67 -7.61
CA GLU A 108 -3.67 -14.07 -7.54
C GLU A 108 -2.87 -13.25 -6.50
N ALA A 109 -3.32 -12.04 -6.21
CA ALA A 109 -2.67 -11.13 -5.25
C ALA A 109 -2.74 -11.60 -3.78
N LEU A 110 -3.61 -12.56 -3.47
CA LEU A 110 -3.85 -13.07 -2.10
C LEU A 110 -3.24 -14.45 -1.83
N ALA A 111 -2.89 -15.21 -2.87
CA ALA A 111 -2.41 -16.57 -2.71
C ALA A 111 -0.96 -16.58 -2.21
N ALA A 112 -0.78 -16.63 -0.89
CA ALA A 112 0.42 -17.28 -0.36
C ALA A 112 0.41 -18.75 -0.82
N PRO A 113 1.57 -19.35 -1.17
CA PRO A 113 1.63 -20.75 -1.61
C PRO A 113 1.39 -21.68 -0.42
N ASP A 114 0.13 -21.93 -0.10
CA ASP A 114 -0.27 -22.92 0.91
C ASP A 114 -0.67 -24.21 0.16
N ARG A 115 -0.01 -25.31 0.50
CA ARG A 115 -0.22 -26.64 -0.08
C ARG A 115 -1.03 -27.57 0.84
N SER A 116 -1.72 -27.03 1.84
CA SER A 116 -2.47 -27.83 2.80
C SER A 116 -3.88 -28.15 2.33
N ASP A 117 -4.50 -29.21 2.88
CA ASP A 117 -5.91 -29.54 2.72
C ASP A 117 -6.78 -28.33 3.09
N GLY A 118 -7.71 -27.93 2.24
CA GLY A 118 -8.52 -26.70 2.37
C GLY A 118 -7.90 -25.46 1.67
N ALA A 119 -6.76 -25.58 1.00
CA ALA A 119 -6.15 -24.47 0.27
C ALA A 119 -7.06 -23.94 -0.85
N MET A 120 -7.84 -24.83 -1.48
CA MET A 120 -8.75 -24.47 -2.57
C MET A 120 -9.92 -23.61 -2.04
N GLU A 121 -10.53 -24.02 -0.94
CA GLU A 121 -11.64 -23.27 -0.30
C GLU A 121 -11.18 -21.89 0.20
N ARG A 122 -9.99 -21.84 0.82
CA ARG A 122 -9.40 -20.56 1.25
C ARG A 122 -9.07 -19.64 0.08
N ARG A 123 -8.64 -20.19 -1.06
CA ARG A 123 -8.39 -19.40 -2.29
C ARG A 123 -9.69 -18.85 -2.85
N GLU A 124 -10.76 -19.65 -2.89
CA GLU A 124 -12.06 -19.18 -3.36
C GLU A 124 -12.63 -18.08 -2.44
N GLN A 125 -12.60 -18.28 -1.12
CA GLN A 125 -13.01 -17.25 -0.16
C GLN A 125 -12.16 -15.95 -0.29
N ALA A 126 -10.86 -16.10 -0.54
CA ALA A 126 -9.98 -14.98 -0.76
C ALA A 126 -10.33 -14.23 -2.06
N ARG A 127 -10.68 -14.96 -3.11
CA ARG A 127 -11.13 -14.39 -4.38
C ARG A 127 -12.45 -13.64 -4.24
N GLU A 128 -13.42 -14.23 -3.57
CA GLU A 128 -14.70 -13.59 -3.29
C GLU A 128 -14.51 -12.29 -2.52
N LEU A 129 -13.65 -12.31 -1.49
CA LEU A 129 -13.34 -11.11 -0.70
C LEU A 129 -12.69 -10.02 -1.56
N GLU A 130 -11.76 -10.37 -2.45
CA GLU A 130 -11.13 -9.38 -3.35
C GLU A 130 -12.12 -8.78 -4.35
N LEU A 131 -13.00 -9.60 -4.92
CA LEU A 131 -14.08 -9.12 -5.78
C LEU A 131 -14.98 -8.14 -5.02
N ALA A 132 -15.37 -8.49 -3.80
CA ALA A 132 -16.17 -7.62 -2.94
C ALA A 132 -15.42 -6.32 -2.57
N LEU A 133 -14.14 -6.41 -2.22
CA LEU A 133 -13.29 -5.24 -1.99
C LEU A 133 -13.16 -4.37 -3.24
N GLY A 134 -13.16 -4.98 -4.44
CA GLY A 134 -13.18 -4.28 -5.72
C GLY A 134 -14.36 -3.32 -5.88
N GLN A 135 -15.51 -3.66 -5.29
CA GLN A 135 -16.75 -2.88 -5.36
C GLN A 135 -16.79 -1.70 -4.39
N LEU A 136 -15.87 -1.63 -3.43
CA LEU A 136 -15.78 -0.51 -2.50
C LEU A 136 -15.31 0.77 -3.20
N THR A 137 -15.70 1.94 -2.67
CA THR A 137 -15.06 3.18 -3.10
C THR A 137 -13.57 3.17 -2.74
N PRO A 138 -12.71 3.94 -3.43
CA PRO A 138 -11.30 4.01 -3.09
C PRO A 138 -11.04 4.32 -1.62
N GLU A 139 -11.83 5.23 -1.03
CA GLU A 139 -11.70 5.67 0.36
C GLU A 139 -12.15 4.60 1.36
N GLN A 140 -13.20 3.84 1.02
CA GLN A 140 -13.67 2.71 1.83
C GLN A 140 -12.65 1.57 1.81
N ARG A 141 -12.16 1.21 0.62
CA ARG A 141 -11.14 0.18 0.45
C ARG A 141 -9.85 0.55 1.17
N GLU A 142 -9.39 1.81 1.05
CA GLU A 142 -8.20 2.29 1.75
C GLU A 142 -8.34 2.15 3.27
N ALA A 143 -9.46 2.62 3.83
CA ALA A 143 -9.69 2.52 5.28
C ALA A 143 -9.67 1.06 5.73
N PHE A 144 -10.27 0.15 4.95
CA PHE A 144 -10.27 -1.28 5.22
C PHE A 144 -8.85 -1.88 5.16
N VAL A 145 -8.10 -1.60 4.08
CA VAL A 145 -6.74 -2.13 3.88
C VAL A 145 -5.79 -1.64 4.97
N LEU A 146 -5.79 -0.34 5.28
CA LEU A 146 -4.91 0.20 6.32
C LEU A 146 -5.25 -0.35 7.70
N LYS A 147 -6.54 -0.52 8.01
CA LYS A 147 -6.98 -1.04 9.31
C LYS A 147 -6.73 -2.53 9.48
N HIS A 148 -7.10 -3.36 8.49
CA HIS A 148 -7.14 -4.82 8.62
C HIS A 148 -5.93 -5.54 8.03
N VAL A 149 -5.32 -4.99 6.97
CA VAL A 149 -4.14 -5.59 6.35
C VAL A 149 -2.86 -5.04 6.93
N ALA A 150 -2.79 -3.70 7.11
CA ALA A 150 -1.63 -3.04 7.71
C ALA A 150 -1.68 -2.98 9.26
N GLY A 151 -2.83 -3.31 9.87
CA GLY A 151 -2.99 -3.35 11.34
C GLY A 151 -2.95 -1.98 12.02
N MET A 152 -3.08 -0.89 11.27
CA MET A 152 -2.88 0.48 11.78
C MET A 152 -4.03 0.93 12.68
N PRO A 153 -3.77 1.65 13.80
CA PRO A 153 -4.81 2.33 14.57
C PRO A 153 -5.40 3.52 13.77
N TYR A 154 -6.64 3.90 14.08
CA TYR A 154 -7.33 4.98 13.34
C TYR A 154 -6.60 6.32 13.43
N GLU A 155 -5.94 6.58 14.54
CA GLU A 155 -5.17 7.81 14.79
C GLU A 155 -3.97 7.90 13.82
N GLU A 156 -3.28 6.80 13.61
CA GLU A 156 -2.17 6.70 12.66
C GLU A 156 -2.67 6.83 11.21
N ILE A 157 -3.79 6.16 10.88
CA ILE A 157 -4.42 6.28 9.55
C ILE A 157 -4.85 7.74 9.30
N ALA A 158 -5.40 8.42 10.32
CA ALA A 158 -5.82 9.81 10.22
C ALA A 158 -4.63 10.74 9.91
N GLN A 159 -3.51 10.57 10.61
CA GLN A 159 -2.28 11.32 10.36
C GLN A 159 -1.73 11.06 8.96
N LEU A 160 -1.73 9.79 8.53
CA LEU A 160 -1.19 9.38 7.24
C LEU A 160 -2.04 9.86 6.06
N THR A 161 -3.37 9.83 6.19
CA THR A 161 -4.30 10.12 5.08
C THR A 161 -4.84 11.55 5.08
N GLY A 162 -4.65 12.30 6.17
CA GLY A 162 -5.27 13.61 6.39
C GLY A 162 -6.77 13.56 6.66
N ALA A 163 -7.34 12.37 6.89
CA ALA A 163 -8.74 12.21 7.25
C ALA A 163 -8.95 12.30 8.77
N THR A 164 -10.15 12.66 9.23
CA THR A 164 -10.48 12.59 10.66
C THR A 164 -10.78 11.15 11.09
N VAL A 165 -10.52 10.82 12.35
CA VAL A 165 -10.88 9.50 12.94
C VAL A 165 -12.38 9.21 12.78
N ALA A 166 -13.23 10.21 12.95
CA ALA A 166 -14.68 10.07 12.75
C ALA A 166 -15.02 9.70 11.30
N SER A 167 -14.40 10.37 10.32
CA SER A 167 -14.56 10.06 8.90
C SER A 167 -14.08 8.63 8.57
N LEU A 168 -12.95 8.21 9.14
CA LEU A 168 -12.42 6.85 8.94
C LEU A 168 -13.37 5.78 9.51
N LYS A 169 -13.89 5.98 10.71
CA LYS A 169 -14.89 5.07 11.30
C LYS A 169 -16.16 4.99 10.44
N MET A 170 -16.63 6.11 9.88
CA MET A 170 -17.78 6.12 8.99
C MET A 170 -17.49 5.40 7.66
N ARG A 171 -16.29 5.60 7.06
CA ARG A 171 -15.87 4.87 5.86
C ARG A 171 -15.82 3.38 6.11
N MET A 172 -15.30 2.97 7.26
CA MET A 172 -15.23 1.57 7.68
C MET A 172 -16.63 0.97 7.85
N HIS A 173 -17.53 1.67 8.52
CA HIS A 173 -18.93 1.21 8.69
C HIS A 173 -19.58 0.94 7.33
N ARG A 174 -19.51 1.92 6.41
CA ARG A 174 -20.05 1.76 5.06
C ARG A 174 -19.34 0.65 4.26
N ALA A 175 -18.03 0.44 4.47
CA ALA A 175 -17.31 -0.66 3.86
C ALA A 175 -17.84 -2.01 4.33
N TYR A 176 -18.06 -2.19 5.64
CA TYR A 176 -18.63 -3.41 6.19
C TYR A 176 -20.06 -3.68 5.70
N ASP A 177 -20.90 -2.65 5.67
CA ASP A 177 -22.27 -2.81 5.18
C ASP A 177 -22.27 -3.29 3.73
N ARG A 178 -21.45 -2.66 2.88
CA ARG A 178 -21.34 -3.05 1.47
C ARG A 178 -20.76 -4.45 1.29
N LEU A 179 -19.70 -4.81 2.03
CA LEU A 179 -19.13 -6.16 1.99
C LEU A 179 -20.14 -7.21 2.44
N ARG A 180 -20.93 -6.92 3.48
CA ARG A 180 -21.96 -7.84 3.97
C ARG A 180 -23.06 -8.05 2.93
N GLU A 181 -23.47 -7.04 2.19
CA GLU A 181 -24.41 -7.16 1.07
C GLU A 181 -23.83 -8.06 -0.02
N LEU A 182 -22.62 -7.73 -0.50
CA LEU A 182 -21.97 -8.46 -1.59
C LEU A 182 -21.71 -9.93 -1.25
N MET A 183 -21.24 -10.21 -0.04
CA MET A 183 -20.96 -11.60 0.39
C MET A 183 -22.23 -12.43 0.65
N LYS A 184 -23.42 -11.84 0.74
CA LYS A 184 -24.68 -12.59 0.75
C LYS A 184 -25.08 -13.08 -0.64
N GLU A 185 -24.69 -12.36 -1.67
CA GLU A 185 -24.96 -12.72 -3.07
C GLU A 185 -24.10 -13.92 -3.55
N TYR A 186 -22.99 -14.21 -2.85
CA TYR A 186 -22.07 -15.32 -3.15
C TYR A 186 -22.36 -16.61 -2.35
N ARG A 187 -23.37 -16.63 -1.49
CA ARG A 187 -23.85 -17.83 -0.76
C ARG A 187 -25.10 -18.39 -1.39
#